data_85a8eb52afe258f65411862e18ee718d
#
_entry.id   85a8eb52afe258f65411862e18ee718d
#
_cell.length_a   1.000
_cell.length_b   1.000
_cell.length_c   1.000
_cell.angle_alpha   90.00
_cell.angle_beta   90.00
_cell.angle_gamma   90.00
#
_symmetry.space_group_name_H-M   'P 1'
#
loop_
_entity.id
_entity.type
_entity.pdbx_description
1 polymer ?
#
loop_
_entity_poly.entity_id
_entity_poly.type
_entity_poly.pdbx_seq_one_letter_code
_entity_poly.pdbx_strand_id
1 'polypeptide(L)'
;MPRFRPVFITVVVVAIVAAACGGSSADTTSTAGSEVVLGRGSIPQTVPESFPIPEEGVVGATLIDPARGITEMILTFPADTPAVVDYYEQNLPPRGYTIASSDGSETEWRIEFSDDAVDGVMSVQTGGSGVAAAAVQFTER
;
A
#
# COMPACT_ATOMS: atom_id res chain seq x y z
N MET A 1 76.01 23.37 6.31
CA MET A 1 75.47 23.57 4.96
C MET A 1 74.38 22.51 4.66
N PRO A 2 73.15 22.86 4.69
CA PRO A 2 72.14 21.93 4.36
C PRO A 2 71.99 21.78 2.84
N ARG A 3 72.02 20.56 2.35
CA ARG A 3 71.84 20.21 0.96
C ARG A 3 70.34 20.19 0.66
N PHE A 4 69.83 21.09 -0.14
CA PHE A 4 68.51 21.05 -0.73
C PHE A 4 68.45 19.95 -1.79
N ARG A 5 67.53 18.97 -1.60
CA ARG A 5 67.11 18.00 -2.61
C ARG A 5 65.89 18.58 -3.35
N PRO A 6 65.89 18.63 -4.65
CA PRO A 6 64.69 19.03 -5.38
C PRO A 6 63.69 17.86 -5.39
N VAL A 7 62.47 18.13 -4.91
CA VAL A 7 61.34 17.23 -5.04
C VAL A 7 60.75 17.44 -6.43
N PHE A 8 60.85 16.43 -7.27
CA PHE A 8 60.17 16.41 -8.55
C PHE A 8 58.69 16.09 -8.30
N ILE A 9 57.83 17.09 -8.55
CA ILE A 9 56.40 16.90 -8.56
C ILE A 9 56.03 16.42 -9.95
N THR A 10 55.69 15.11 -10.02
CA THR A 10 55.15 14.50 -11.23
C THR A 10 53.66 14.86 -11.32
N VAL A 11 53.33 15.76 -12.23
CA VAL A 11 51.93 16.06 -12.55
C VAL A 11 51.42 14.96 -13.45
N VAL A 12 50.54 14.11 -12.91
CA VAL A 12 49.79 13.13 -13.69
C VAL A 12 48.56 13.83 -14.28
N VAL A 13 48.62 14.11 -15.57
CA VAL A 13 47.46 14.57 -16.33
C VAL A 13 46.56 13.34 -16.62
N VAL A 14 45.45 13.24 -15.94
CA VAL A 14 44.41 12.24 -16.24
C VAL A 14 43.56 12.81 -17.38
N ALA A 15 43.76 12.30 -18.58
CA ALA A 15 42.89 12.54 -19.72
C ALA A 15 41.55 11.80 -19.51
N ILE A 16 40.47 12.55 -19.26
CA ILE A 16 39.11 12.02 -19.23
C ILE A 16 38.66 11.85 -20.68
N VAL A 17 38.68 10.63 -21.18
CA VAL A 17 38.05 10.27 -22.44
C VAL A 17 36.54 10.22 -22.21
N ALA A 18 35.80 11.21 -22.65
CA ALA A 18 34.36 11.16 -22.74
C ALA A 18 33.97 10.20 -23.87
N ALA A 19 33.70 8.94 -23.50
CA ALA A 19 33.03 8.00 -24.40
C ALA A 19 31.58 8.42 -24.49
N ALA A 20 31.19 9.06 -25.60
CA ALA A 20 29.81 9.21 -26.01
C ALA A 20 29.25 7.80 -26.31
N CYS A 21 28.60 7.19 -25.37
CA CYS A 21 27.78 6.02 -25.61
C CYS A 21 26.58 6.45 -26.44
N GLY A 22 26.61 6.04 -27.71
CA GLY A 22 25.49 6.11 -28.60
C GLY A 22 24.27 5.43 -27.99
N GLY A 23 23.09 6.03 -28.20
CA GLY A 23 21.81 5.52 -27.75
C GLY A 23 21.55 4.11 -28.25
N SER A 24 21.66 3.16 -27.35
CA SER A 24 20.90 1.93 -27.44
C SER A 24 19.52 2.25 -26.92
N SER A 25 18.55 2.31 -27.80
CA SER A 25 17.14 2.20 -27.44
C SER A 25 17.00 0.85 -26.72
N ALA A 26 17.11 0.87 -25.39
CA ALA A 26 16.60 -0.23 -24.60
C ALA A 26 15.10 -0.23 -24.86
N ASP A 27 14.63 -1.24 -25.59
CA ASP A 27 13.25 -1.63 -25.57
C ASP A 27 12.88 -1.86 -24.11
N THR A 28 12.35 -0.81 -23.49
CA THR A 28 11.67 -0.92 -22.23
C THR A 28 10.40 -1.68 -22.55
N THR A 29 10.52 -3.01 -22.55
CA THR A 29 9.35 -3.86 -22.41
C THR A 29 8.79 -3.52 -21.02
N SER A 30 7.95 -2.51 -20.98
CA SER A 30 7.13 -2.18 -19.84
C SER A 30 6.26 -3.40 -19.61
N THR A 31 6.65 -4.25 -18.68
CA THR A 31 5.78 -5.29 -18.14
C THR A 31 4.69 -4.54 -17.39
N ALA A 32 3.72 -4.02 -18.13
CA ALA A 32 2.52 -3.41 -17.58
C ALA A 32 1.81 -4.50 -16.78
N GLY A 33 1.87 -4.41 -15.45
CA GLY A 33 1.14 -5.29 -14.56
C GLY A 33 1.85 -5.76 -13.29
N SER A 34 3.15 -5.49 -13.13
CA SER A 34 3.91 -5.98 -11.96
C SER A 34 4.36 -4.88 -11.00
N GLU A 35 4.07 -3.63 -11.28
CA GLU A 35 4.49 -2.53 -10.43
C GLU A 35 3.46 -2.25 -9.34
N VAL A 36 3.93 -2.14 -8.10
CA VAL A 36 3.10 -1.74 -6.96
C VAL A 36 2.67 -0.29 -7.13
N VAL A 37 1.36 -0.03 -7.08
CA VAL A 37 0.77 1.29 -7.20
C VAL A 37 0.36 1.80 -5.82
N LEU A 38 0.91 2.93 -5.42
CA LEU A 38 0.55 3.62 -4.19
C LEU A 38 -0.39 4.79 -4.51
N GLY A 39 -1.44 4.95 -3.70
CA GLY A 39 -2.43 6.01 -3.85
C GLY A 39 -2.86 6.60 -2.51
N ARG A 40 -3.72 7.59 -2.56
CA ARG A 40 -4.32 8.22 -1.38
C ARG A 40 -5.64 8.91 -1.72
N GLY A 41 -6.60 8.81 -0.82
CA GLY A 41 -7.82 9.61 -0.85
C GLY A 41 -8.86 9.16 -1.89
N SER A 42 -8.63 8.07 -2.61
CA SER A 42 -9.57 7.48 -3.56
C SER A 42 -9.63 5.96 -3.41
N ILE A 43 -10.80 5.39 -3.63
CA ILE A 43 -10.99 3.94 -3.60
C ILE A 43 -10.28 3.34 -4.82
N PRO A 44 -9.38 2.35 -4.65
CA PRO A 44 -8.79 1.63 -5.75
C PRO A 44 -9.84 0.92 -6.61
N GLN A 45 -9.64 0.89 -7.93
CA GLN A 45 -10.56 0.22 -8.87
C GLN A 45 -10.62 -1.31 -8.67
N THR A 46 -9.62 -1.87 -8.00
CA THR A 46 -9.52 -3.29 -7.64
C THR A 46 -10.30 -3.64 -6.37
N VAL A 47 -10.81 -2.66 -5.62
CA VAL A 47 -11.75 -2.89 -4.52
C VAL A 47 -13.11 -3.26 -5.11
N PRO A 48 -13.74 -4.38 -4.69
CA PRO A 48 -15.05 -4.75 -5.18
C PRO A 48 -16.09 -3.65 -4.95
N GLU A 49 -16.90 -3.33 -5.96
CA GLU A 49 -17.97 -2.31 -5.86
C GLU A 49 -19.01 -2.66 -4.79
N SER A 50 -19.17 -3.95 -4.49
CA SER A 50 -20.06 -4.45 -3.44
C SER A 50 -19.55 -4.16 -2.04
N PHE A 51 -18.24 -3.85 -1.87
CA PHE A 51 -17.69 -3.62 -0.53
C PHE A 51 -18.27 -2.34 0.10
N PRO A 52 -18.87 -2.44 1.32
CA PRO A 52 -19.53 -1.30 1.93
C PRO A 52 -18.52 -0.30 2.50
N ILE A 53 -18.62 0.94 2.07
CA ILE A 53 -17.87 2.06 2.68
C ILE A 53 -18.91 3.05 3.20
N PRO A 54 -18.95 3.34 4.53
CA PRO A 54 -19.88 4.33 5.06
C PRO A 54 -19.56 5.74 4.56
N GLU A 55 -20.56 6.60 4.47
CA GLU A 55 -20.41 7.97 3.96
C GLU A 55 -19.40 8.81 4.77
N GLU A 56 -19.32 8.56 6.08
CA GLU A 56 -18.37 9.25 6.96
C GLU A 56 -16.95 8.64 6.90
N GLY A 57 -16.79 7.52 6.19
CA GLY A 57 -15.50 6.86 6.02
C GLY A 57 -14.59 7.65 5.10
N VAL A 58 -13.39 7.98 5.58
CA VAL A 58 -12.38 8.69 4.79
C VAL A 58 -11.32 7.71 4.30
N VAL A 59 -11.13 7.63 2.99
CA VAL A 59 -10.07 6.82 2.38
C VAL A 59 -8.72 7.51 2.58
N GLY A 60 -7.79 6.83 3.22
CA GLY A 60 -6.41 7.26 3.42
C GLY A 60 -5.47 6.71 2.35
N ALA A 61 -4.37 6.11 2.80
CA ALA A 61 -3.39 5.47 1.92
C ALA A 61 -3.97 4.20 1.29
N THR A 62 -3.56 3.93 0.05
CA THR A 62 -3.95 2.74 -0.70
C THR A 62 -2.75 2.11 -1.38
N LEU A 63 -2.80 0.80 -1.60
CA LEU A 63 -1.78 0.04 -2.30
C LEU A 63 -2.45 -0.99 -3.21
N ILE A 64 -1.96 -1.11 -4.42
CA ILE A 64 -2.30 -2.20 -5.35
C ILE A 64 -1.00 -2.92 -5.71
N ASP A 65 -0.94 -4.21 -5.47
CA ASP A 65 0.14 -5.10 -5.90
C ASP A 65 -0.43 -6.13 -6.89
N PRO A 66 -0.40 -5.84 -8.19
CA PRO A 66 -0.97 -6.72 -9.21
C PRO A 66 -0.24 -8.05 -9.33
N ALA A 67 1.06 -8.08 -9.00
CA ALA A 67 1.85 -9.31 -9.05
C ALA A 67 1.41 -10.35 -8.01
N ARG A 68 0.81 -9.89 -6.91
CA ARG A 68 0.32 -10.72 -5.81
C ARG A 68 -1.20 -10.79 -5.74
N GLY A 69 -1.91 -10.04 -6.58
CA GLY A 69 -3.37 -9.90 -6.52
C GLY A 69 -3.85 -9.25 -5.23
N ILE A 70 -3.06 -8.33 -4.66
CA ILE A 70 -3.36 -7.69 -3.38
C ILE A 70 -3.76 -6.24 -3.59
N THR A 71 -4.85 -5.83 -2.93
CA THR A 71 -5.25 -4.44 -2.79
C THR A 71 -5.42 -4.12 -1.31
N GLU A 72 -4.81 -3.05 -0.86
CA GLU A 72 -4.95 -2.55 0.52
C GLU A 72 -5.45 -1.12 0.53
N MET A 73 -6.26 -0.78 1.53
CA MET A 73 -6.65 0.59 1.81
C MET A 73 -6.81 0.84 3.30
N ILE A 74 -6.52 2.06 3.71
CA ILE A 74 -6.77 2.55 5.06
C ILE A 74 -8.04 3.40 5.03
N LEU A 75 -8.95 3.10 5.93
CA LEU A 75 -10.17 3.87 6.17
C LEU A 75 -10.10 4.49 7.56
N THR A 76 -10.59 5.72 7.70
CA THR A 76 -10.71 6.39 9.01
C THR A 76 -12.18 6.76 9.21
N PHE A 77 -12.69 6.51 10.41
CA PHE A 77 -14.09 6.72 10.76
C PHE A 77 -14.20 7.65 11.98
N PRO A 78 -15.13 8.60 12.00
CA PRO A 78 -15.48 9.37 13.18
C PRO A 78 -16.41 8.57 14.12
N ALA A 79 -15.96 7.36 14.50
CA ALA A 79 -16.69 6.40 15.32
C ALA A 79 -15.69 5.56 16.13
N ASP A 80 -16.14 4.91 17.18
CA ASP A 80 -15.33 3.96 17.94
C ASP A 80 -15.23 2.59 17.23
N THR A 81 -14.29 1.77 17.68
CA THR A 81 -14.05 0.44 17.11
C THR A 81 -15.30 -0.45 17.12
N PRO A 82 -16.07 -0.58 18.21
CA PRO A 82 -17.30 -1.39 18.21
C PRO A 82 -18.32 -0.94 17.17
N ALA A 83 -18.55 0.37 17.02
CA ALA A 83 -19.52 0.88 16.05
C ALA A 83 -19.10 0.59 14.59
N VAL A 84 -17.80 0.65 14.29
CA VAL A 84 -17.27 0.27 12.97
C VAL A 84 -17.44 -1.24 12.73
N VAL A 85 -17.15 -2.06 13.71
CA VAL A 85 -17.33 -3.51 13.64
C VAL A 85 -18.79 -3.87 13.39
N ASP A 86 -19.72 -3.32 14.19
CA ASP A 86 -21.17 -3.53 14.04
C ASP A 86 -21.64 -3.16 12.63
N TYR A 87 -21.14 -2.06 12.08
CA TYR A 87 -21.46 -1.64 10.73
C TYR A 87 -21.06 -2.72 9.70
N TYR A 88 -19.84 -3.24 9.76
CA TYR A 88 -19.37 -4.23 8.79
C TYR A 88 -20.02 -5.60 8.97
N GLU A 89 -20.25 -6.05 10.21
CA GLU A 89 -20.99 -7.29 10.48
C GLU A 89 -22.42 -7.27 9.93
N GLN A 90 -23.07 -6.10 9.94
CA GLN A 90 -24.42 -5.92 9.40
C GLN A 90 -24.44 -5.72 7.88
N ASN A 91 -23.42 -5.12 7.29
CA ASN A 91 -23.44 -4.69 5.88
C ASN A 91 -22.68 -5.63 4.93
N LEU A 92 -21.74 -6.45 5.40
CA LEU A 92 -21.03 -7.41 4.56
C LEU A 92 -21.94 -8.53 4.04
N PRO A 93 -22.74 -9.23 4.88
CA PRO A 93 -23.55 -10.36 4.42
C PRO A 93 -24.60 -10.01 3.38
N PRO A 94 -25.37 -8.90 3.49
CA PRO A 94 -26.35 -8.54 2.46
C PRO A 94 -25.73 -8.19 1.10
N ARG A 95 -24.42 -7.95 1.06
CA ARG A 95 -23.67 -7.62 -0.17
C ARG A 95 -22.94 -8.82 -0.77
N GLY A 96 -23.20 -10.01 -0.25
CA GLY A 96 -22.68 -11.27 -0.79
C GLY A 96 -21.39 -11.77 -0.14
N TYR A 97 -20.92 -11.11 0.92
CA TYR A 97 -19.75 -11.58 1.67
C TYR A 97 -20.16 -12.58 2.76
N THR A 98 -19.32 -13.57 2.94
CA THR A 98 -19.39 -14.49 4.10
C THR A 98 -18.33 -14.06 5.12
N ILE A 99 -18.72 -13.82 6.36
CA ILE A 99 -17.80 -13.55 7.46
C ILE A 99 -17.32 -14.90 8.01
N ALA A 100 -16.01 -15.14 7.89
CA ALA A 100 -15.38 -16.37 8.39
C ALA A 100 -15.03 -16.26 9.87
N SER A 101 -14.56 -15.09 10.30
CA SER A 101 -14.30 -14.78 11.72
C SER A 101 -14.49 -13.30 11.99
N SER A 102 -14.86 -12.97 13.22
CA SER A 102 -14.94 -11.60 13.72
C SER A 102 -14.61 -11.64 15.21
N ASP A 103 -13.39 -11.22 15.54
CA ASP A 103 -12.83 -11.35 16.88
C ASP A 103 -12.01 -10.12 17.28
N GLY A 104 -12.02 -9.77 18.54
CA GLY A 104 -11.18 -8.69 19.04
C GLY A 104 -11.56 -8.15 20.41
N SER A 105 -11.24 -6.89 20.62
CA SER A 105 -11.51 -6.11 21.82
C SER A 105 -12.13 -4.75 21.47
N GLU A 106 -12.47 -3.95 22.45
CA GLU A 106 -13.01 -2.60 22.25
C GLU A 106 -12.03 -1.65 21.53
N THR A 107 -10.74 -1.99 21.48
CA THR A 107 -9.69 -1.13 20.90
C THR A 107 -9.04 -1.70 19.65
N GLU A 108 -9.19 -3.00 19.42
CA GLU A 108 -8.61 -3.69 18.27
C GLU A 108 -9.51 -4.86 17.88
N TRP A 109 -9.88 -4.95 16.60
CA TRP A 109 -10.77 -5.98 16.09
C TRP A 109 -10.32 -6.47 14.73
N ARG A 110 -10.54 -7.75 14.43
CA ARG A 110 -10.24 -8.36 13.14
C ARG A 110 -11.46 -9.05 12.59
N ILE A 111 -11.78 -8.77 11.32
CA ILE A 111 -12.83 -9.42 10.56
C ILE A 111 -12.19 -10.10 9.35
N GLU A 112 -12.45 -11.39 9.17
CA GLU A 112 -12.10 -12.13 7.96
C GLU A 112 -13.38 -12.41 7.19
N PHE A 113 -13.40 -12.05 5.92
CA PHE A 113 -14.57 -12.20 5.07
C PHE A 113 -14.16 -12.61 3.66
N SER A 114 -15.10 -13.13 2.89
CA SER A 114 -14.83 -13.54 1.51
C SER A 114 -16.10 -13.52 0.68
N ASP A 115 -15.92 -13.42 -0.64
CA ASP A 115 -16.93 -13.76 -1.65
C ASP A 115 -16.34 -14.73 -2.69
N ASP A 116 -16.99 -14.86 -3.85
CA ASP A 116 -16.52 -15.78 -4.90
C ASP A 116 -15.23 -15.30 -5.58
N ALA A 117 -14.89 -14.03 -5.50
CA ALA A 117 -13.77 -13.39 -6.21
C ALA A 117 -12.59 -13.03 -5.31
N VAL A 118 -12.85 -12.69 -4.04
CA VAL A 118 -11.82 -12.18 -3.14
C VAL A 118 -11.91 -12.79 -1.74
N ASP A 119 -10.74 -12.89 -1.11
CA ASP A 119 -10.58 -13.04 0.34
C ASP A 119 -10.24 -11.69 0.93
N GLY A 120 -10.95 -11.28 1.98
CA GLY A 120 -10.78 -9.99 2.64
C GLY A 120 -10.39 -10.12 4.10
N VAL A 121 -9.53 -9.23 4.55
CA VAL A 121 -9.17 -9.08 5.96
C VAL A 121 -9.27 -7.61 6.33
N MET A 122 -9.98 -7.33 7.41
CA MET A 122 -10.07 -5.99 7.98
C MET A 122 -9.53 -6.00 9.41
N SER A 123 -8.62 -5.09 9.70
CA SER A 123 -8.13 -4.84 11.06
C SER A 123 -8.56 -3.44 11.48
N VAL A 124 -9.42 -3.35 12.49
CA VAL A 124 -9.95 -2.08 13.03
C VAL A 124 -9.23 -1.75 14.33
N GLN A 125 -8.77 -0.53 14.47
CA GLN A 125 -8.07 -0.05 15.67
C GLN A 125 -8.60 1.30 16.10
N THR A 126 -8.66 1.51 17.41
CA THR A 126 -8.94 2.83 17.96
C THR A 126 -7.78 3.78 17.66
N GLY A 127 -8.07 4.89 16.97
CA GLY A 127 -7.13 5.97 16.70
C GLY A 127 -7.04 6.96 17.87
N GLY A 128 -7.71 8.09 17.79
CA GLY A 128 -7.88 9.03 18.90
C GLY A 128 -9.27 8.93 19.51
N SER A 129 -9.66 9.88 20.36
CA SER A 129 -10.98 9.93 20.97
C SER A 129 -12.10 9.96 19.92
N GLY A 130 -12.93 8.92 19.89
CA GLY A 130 -14.07 8.81 18.98
C GLY A 130 -13.68 8.61 17.51
N VAL A 131 -12.48 8.12 17.23
CA VAL A 131 -11.99 7.83 15.89
C VAL A 131 -11.46 6.42 15.85
N ALA A 132 -11.84 5.65 14.84
CA ALA A 132 -11.24 4.36 14.51
C ALA A 132 -10.58 4.40 13.13
N ALA A 133 -9.54 3.60 12.95
CA ALA A 133 -8.90 3.34 11.68
C ALA A 133 -9.04 1.86 11.33
N ALA A 134 -9.33 1.57 10.06
CA ALA A 134 -9.36 0.21 9.55
C ALA A 134 -8.36 0.05 8.41
N ALA A 135 -7.52 -0.97 8.49
CA ALA A 135 -6.75 -1.46 7.37
C ALA A 135 -7.51 -2.61 6.72
N VAL A 136 -7.85 -2.47 5.45
CA VAL A 136 -8.59 -3.49 4.69
C VAL A 136 -7.69 -4.01 3.59
N GLN A 137 -7.52 -5.31 3.54
CA GLN A 137 -6.79 -6.01 2.49
C GLN A 137 -7.72 -6.95 1.75
N PHE A 138 -7.66 -6.90 0.42
CA PHE A 138 -8.30 -7.86 -0.49
C PHE A 138 -7.23 -8.66 -1.20
N THR A 139 -7.45 -9.95 -1.33
CA THR A 139 -6.61 -10.87 -2.12
C THR A 139 -7.49 -11.55 -3.15
N GLU A 140 -7.15 -11.40 -4.43
CA GLU A 140 -7.84 -12.08 -5.54
C GLU A 140 -7.64 -13.60 -5.44
N ARG A 141 -8.70 -14.35 -5.76
CA ARG A 141 -8.70 -15.82 -5.76
C ARG A 141 -8.28 -16.39 -7.10
#